data_24ce9994cddf4e984253f1a320a97d7b
#
_entry.id   24ce9994cddf4e984253f1a320a97d7b
#
_cell.length_a   1.000
_cell.length_b   1.000
_cell.length_c   1.000
_cell.angle_alpha   90.00
_cell.angle_beta   90.00
_cell.angle_gamma   90.00
#
_symmetry.space_group_name_H-M   'P 1'
#
loop_
_entity.id
_entity.type
_entity.pdbx_description
1 polymer ?
#
loop_
_entity_poly.entity_id
_entity_poly.type
_entity_poly.pdbx_seq_one_letter_code
_entity_poly.pdbx_strand_id
1 'polypeptide(L)'
;MAVDVVEAIRRLQDPSSARRRSAAKRLERLSDPSAGPALLRALRNEVLDPRTWETQYRMTMALGTCGSPSDLPHLRTLVVRPDTLHAVRTAGGDAVLRLSHMEESHPEAIRWCLDTGDEVLVGGALQAVAMLRLALDEETTTDVLDFVEARSPQDGIYFWPAVAAAGWSGQRVHAFLTSCVSGPRSDVAEAATSSLAGSYGTYRPF
;
A
#
# COMPACT_ATOMS: atom_id res chain seq x y z
N MET A 1 -7.70 26.08 3.71
CA MET A 1 -6.97 24.96 3.06
C MET A 1 -5.49 25.28 2.82
N ALA A 2 -5.11 26.31 2.03
CA ALA A 2 -3.66 26.59 1.79
C ALA A 2 -2.83 26.84 3.05
N VAL A 3 -3.34 27.58 4.04
CA VAL A 3 -2.64 27.83 5.32
C VAL A 3 -2.39 26.54 6.09
N ASP A 4 -3.32 25.58 5.99
CA ASP A 4 -3.21 24.29 6.67
C ASP A 4 -2.11 23.39 6.10
N VAL A 5 -1.93 23.39 4.78
CA VAL A 5 -0.87 22.63 4.09
C VAL A 5 0.50 23.22 4.42
N VAL A 6 0.65 24.55 4.29
CA VAL A 6 1.92 25.24 4.59
C VAL A 6 2.37 24.99 6.04
N GLU A 7 1.45 25.09 6.99
CA GLU A 7 1.78 24.83 8.40
C GLU A 7 2.13 23.34 8.64
N ALA A 8 1.42 22.42 8.01
CA ALA A 8 1.73 21.00 8.13
C ALA A 8 3.10 20.66 7.50
N ILE A 9 3.43 21.25 6.35
CA ILE A 9 4.76 21.13 5.73
C ILE A 9 5.85 21.65 6.66
N ARG A 10 5.64 22.81 7.27
CA ARG A 10 6.60 23.37 8.24
C ARG A 10 6.85 22.43 9.42
N ARG A 11 5.79 21.77 9.92
CA ARG A 11 5.85 20.82 11.03
C ARG A 11 6.54 19.51 10.72
N LEU A 12 6.77 19.16 9.45
CA LEU A 12 7.63 18.02 9.09
C LEU A 12 9.08 18.18 9.56
N GLN A 13 9.50 19.41 9.95
CA GLN A 13 10.82 19.72 10.48
C GLN A 13 10.83 19.87 12.01
N ASP A 14 9.72 19.60 12.71
CA ASP A 14 9.65 19.72 14.17
C ASP A 14 10.68 18.76 14.84
N PRO A 15 11.38 19.16 15.89
CA PRO A 15 12.29 18.29 16.63
C PRO A 15 11.62 17.02 17.17
N SER A 16 10.32 17.09 17.51
CA SER A 16 9.55 15.97 18.01
C SER A 16 9.03 15.07 16.88
N SER A 17 9.44 13.79 16.86
CA SER A 17 8.94 12.78 15.92
C SER A 17 7.41 12.66 15.96
N ALA A 18 6.80 12.70 17.15
CA ALA A 18 5.34 12.65 17.29
C ALA A 18 4.63 13.83 16.58
N ARG A 19 5.23 15.02 16.60
CA ARG A 19 4.67 16.18 15.89
C ARG A 19 4.87 16.06 14.38
N ARG A 20 6.04 15.54 13.92
CA ARG A 20 6.26 15.23 12.50
C ARG A 20 5.28 14.19 11.99
N ARG A 21 5.01 13.12 12.78
CA ARG A 21 4.00 12.10 12.49
C ARG A 21 2.60 12.71 12.35
N SER A 22 2.22 13.59 13.27
CA SER A 22 0.92 14.28 13.21
C SER A 22 0.80 15.17 11.99
N ALA A 23 1.89 15.83 11.59
CA ALA A 23 1.94 16.63 10.37
C ALA A 23 1.76 15.76 9.12
N ALA A 24 2.47 14.64 9.02
CA ALA A 24 2.33 13.68 7.91
C ALA A 24 0.88 13.15 7.80
N LYS A 25 0.26 12.74 8.92
CA LYS A 25 -1.14 12.31 8.95
C LYS A 25 -2.12 13.41 8.50
N ARG A 26 -1.81 14.68 8.77
CA ARG A 26 -2.62 15.80 8.30
C ARG A 26 -2.48 15.99 6.80
N LEU A 27 -1.24 15.94 6.26
CA LEU A 27 -0.97 16.04 4.83
C LEU A 27 -1.64 14.90 4.05
N GLU A 28 -1.55 13.66 4.54
CA GLU A 28 -2.24 12.51 3.97
C GLU A 28 -3.74 12.78 3.77
N ARG A 29 -4.41 13.36 4.79
CA ARG A 29 -5.84 13.69 4.70
C ARG A 29 -6.16 14.88 3.78
N LEU A 30 -5.23 15.82 3.65
CA LEU A 30 -5.40 16.97 2.75
C LEU A 30 -5.15 16.59 1.29
N SER A 31 -4.35 15.55 1.05
CA SER A 31 -4.01 15.01 -0.29
C SER A 31 -3.57 16.12 -1.26
N ASP A 32 -2.78 17.09 -0.76
CA ASP A 32 -2.32 18.22 -1.57
C ASP A 32 -0.95 17.90 -2.19
N PRO A 33 -0.84 17.84 -3.54
CA PRO A 33 0.41 17.49 -4.22
C PRO A 33 1.59 18.43 -3.90
N SER A 34 1.33 19.65 -3.49
CA SER A 34 2.39 20.61 -3.10
C SER A 34 3.23 20.12 -1.91
N ALA A 35 2.71 19.17 -1.11
CA ALA A 35 3.40 18.59 0.02
C ALA A 35 4.41 17.48 -0.36
N GLY A 36 4.29 16.86 -1.53
CA GLY A 36 5.12 15.73 -1.97
C GLY A 36 6.62 15.95 -1.81
N PRO A 37 7.21 17.04 -2.37
CA PRO A 37 8.64 17.30 -2.25
C PRO A 37 9.11 17.48 -0.80
N ALA A 38 8.29 18.05 0.08
CA ALA A 38 8.61 18.22 1.49
C ALA A 38 8.54 16.90 2.26
N LEU A 39 7.54 16.07 1.97
CA LEU A 39 7.39 14.73 2.53
C LEU A 39 8.56 13.83 2.14
N LEU A 40 8.97 13.81 0.87
CA LEU A 40 10.10 13.01 0.43
C LEU A 40 11.39 13.43 1.13
N ARG A 41 11.67 14.73 1.27
CA ARG A 41 12.83 15.22 2.00
C ARG A 41 12.79 14.82 3.48
N ALA A 42 11.63 14.97 4.13
CA ALA A 42 11.45 14.60 5.53
C ALA A 42 11.63 13.09 5.74
N LEU A 43 11.06 12.26 4.87
CA LEU A 43 11.19 10.80 4.92
C LEU A 43 12.64 10.34 4.78
N ARG A 44 13.41 10.94 3.86
CA ARG A 44 14.85 10.64 3.69
C ARG A 44 15.67 10.86 4.97
N ASN A 45 15.30 11.86 5.76
CA ASN A 45 15.95 12.12 7.04
C ASN A 45 15.43 11.19 8.14
N GLU A 46 14.10 10.93 8.14
CA GLU A 46 13.46 10.10 9.17
C GLU A 46 13.94 8.64 9.14
N VAL A 47 14.21 8.07 7.95
CA VAL A 47 14.69 6.69 7.81
C VAL A 47 16.10 6.45 8.37
N LEU A 48 16.80 7.49 8.78
CA LEU A 48 18.11 7.38 9.45
C LEU A 48 17.97 6.97 10.92
N ASP A 49 16.78 7.10 11.54
CA ASP A 49 16.52 6.68 12.91
C ASP A 49 15.39 5.61 12.92
N PRO A 50 15.74 4.31 13.05
CA PRO A 50 14.75 3.22 13.03
C PRO A 50 13.74 3.30 14.19
N ARG A 51 14.04 4.03 15.27
CA ARG A 51 13.12 4.20 16.40
C ARG A 51 11.89 5.05 16.04
N THR A 52 11.94 5.79 14.95
CA THR A 52 10.84 6.65 14.48
C THR A 52 9.96 5.99 13.43
N TRP A 53 9.90 4.67 13.37
CA TRP A 53 9.21 3.90 12.35
C TRP A 53 7.74 4.29 12.15
N GLU A 54 7.02 4.67 13.20
CA GLU A 54 5.62 5.15 13.07
C GLU A 54 5.53 6.46 12.27
N THR A 55 6.55 7.31 12.41
CA THR A 55 6.63 8.56 11.64
C THR A 55 7.02 8.28 10.21
N GLN A 56 7.97 7.36 9.98
CA GLN A 56 8.34 6.87 8.64
C GLN A 56 7.12 6.29 7.92
N TYR A 57 6.37 5.40 8.60
CA TYR A 57 5.12 4.84 8.09
C TYR A 57 4.15 5.93 7.63
N ARG A 58 3.86 6.90 8.48
CA ARG A 58 2.93 8.00 8.16
C ARG A 58 3.42 8.92 7.06
N MET A 59 4.72 9.21 7.00
CA MET A 59 5.31 9.97 5.90
C MET A 59 5.23 9.23 4.57
N THR A 60 5.45 7.91 4.59
CA THR A 60 5.34 7.06 3.40
C THR A 60 3.90 7.00 2.87
N MET A 61 2.91 6.79 3.75
CA MET A 61 1.49 6.83 3.37
C MET A 61 1.09 8.21 2.80
N ALA A 62 1.53 9.30 3.46
CA ALA A 62 1.28 10.65 2.97
C ALA A 62 1.94 10.92 1.62
N LEU A 63 3.14 10.36 1.38
CA LEU A 63 3.82 10.48 0.09
C LEU A 63 3.02 9.76 -1.03
N GLY A 64 2.42 8.61 -0.74
CA GLY A 64 1.54 7.91 -1.67
C GLY A 64 0.30 8.70 -2.10
N THR A 65 -0.14 9.69 -1.30
CA THR A 65 -1.32 10.53 -1.60
C THR A 65 -0.97 11.93 -2.08
N CYS A 66 0.20 12.46 -1.69
CA CYS A 66 0.63 13.83 -2.01
C CYS A 66 1.83 13.87 -2.98
N GLY A 67 2.47 12.73 -3.24
CA GLY A 67 3.63 12.64 -4.12
C GLY A 67 3.26 12.66 -5.60
N SER A 68 4.26 12.43 -6.42
CA SER A 68 4.14 12.33 -7.86
C SER A 68 4.85 11.08 -8.38
N PRO A 69 4.57 10.61 -9.60
CA PRO A 69 5.28 9.48 -10.21
C PRO A 69 6.80 9.65 -10.25
N SER A 70 7.29 10.89 -10.32
CA SER A 70 8.74 11.19 -10.27
C SER A 70 9.40 10.83 -8.93
N ASP A 71 8.62 10.59 -7.87
CA ASP A 71 9.12 10.18 -6.55
C ASP A 71 9.35 8.66 -6.46
N LEU A 72 8.79 7.86 -7.40
CA LEU A 72 8.86 6.40 -7.43
C LEU A 72 10.28 5.83 -7.32
N PRO A 73 11.30 6.29 -8.09
CA PRO A 73 12.63 5.72 -7.98
C PRO A 73 13.23 5.87 -6.58
N HIS A 74 12.96 6.99 -5.94
CA HIS A 74 13.42 7.26 -4.56
C HIS A 74 12.69 6.41 -3.55
N LEU A 75 11.36 6.30 -3.68
CA LEU A 75 10.53 5.49 -2.79
C LEU A 75 10.91 4.01 -2.89
N ARG A 76 11.03 3.46 -4.10
CA ARG A 76 11.46 2.09 -4.35
C ARG A 76 12.80 1.78 -3.67
N THR A 77 13.78 2.69 -3.78
CA THR A 77 15.07 2.53 -3.11
C THR A 77 14.96 2.51 -1.59
N LEU A 78 14.09 3.34 -0.99
CA LEU A 78 13.92 3.42 0.46
C LEU A 78 13.25 2.17 1.04
N VAL A 79 12.23 1.64 0.37
CA VAL A 79 11.39 0.57 0.94
C VAL A 79 12.02 -0.82 0.88
N VAL A 80 12.97 -1.05 -0.04
CA VAL A 80 13.70 -2.33 -0.15
C VAL A 80 14.97 -2.40 0.71
N ARG A 81 15.28 -1.37 1.48
CA ARG A 81 16.46 -1.39 2.37
C ARG A 81 16.31 -2.49 3.42
N PRO A 82 17.39 -3.22 3.75
CA PRO A 82 17.33 -4.32 4.73
C PRO A 82 16.87 -3.90 6.13
N ASP A 83 17.15 -2.64 6.51
CA ASP A 83 16.82 -2.05 7.81
C ASP A 83 15.41 -1.44 7.88
N THR A 84 14.64 -1.48 6.78
CA THR A 84 13.28 -0.97 6.75
C THR A 84 12.32 -1.92 7.48
N LEU A 85 11.59 -1.41 8.47
CA LEU A 85 10.65 -2.20 9.26
C LEU A 85 9.41 -2.60 8.46
N HIS A 86 8.79 -3.73 8.83
CA HIS A 86 7.62 -4.29 8.13
C HIS A 86 6.52 -3.27 7.89
N ALA A 87 6.12 -2.50 8.90
CA ALA A 87 5.06 -1.49 8.74
C ALA A 87 5.41 -0.43 7.67
N VAL A 88 6.69 -0.03 7.58
CA VAL A 88 7.15 0.95 6.58
C VAL A 88 7.18 0.31 5.19
N ARG A 89 7.53 -0.97 5.06
CA ARG A 89 7.44 -1.72 3.80
C ARG A 89 6.00 -1.84 3.32
N THR A 90 5.05 -2.16 4.21
CA THR A 90 3.62 -2.17 3.88
C THR A 90 3.18 -0.81 3.31
N ALA A 91 3.50 0.29 4.02
CA ALA A 91 3.23 1.63 3.53
C ALA A 91 3.93 1.93 2.20
N GLY A 92 5.12 1.36 2.00
CA GLY A 92 5.89 1.47 0.77
C GLY A 92 5.20 0.85 -0.43
N GLY A 93 4.69 -0.37 -0.29
CA GLY A 93 3.91 -1.05 -1.33
C GLY A 93 2.64 -0.27 -1.70
N ASP A 94 1.88 0.19 -0.69
CA ASP A 94 0.69 1.04 -0.90
C ASP A 94 1.07 2.32 -1.67
N ALA A 95 2.10 3.03 -1.23
CA ALA A 95 2.51 4.29 -1.84
C ALA A 95 3.06 4.11 -3.27
N VAL A 96 3.84 3.05 -3.53
CA VAL A 96 4.34 2.74 -4.88
C VAL A 96 3.17 2.54 -5.84
N LEU A 97 2.16 1.76 -5.43
CA LEU A 97 1.00 1.53 -6.28
C LEU A 97 0.18 2.80 -6.53
N ARG A 98 -0.08 3.60 -5.49
CA ARG A 98 -0.84 4.86 -5.64
C ARG A 98 -0.17 5.82 -6.61
N LEU A 99 1.15 6.01 -6.48
CA LEU A 99 1.89 6.90 -7.37
C LEU A 99 1.93 6.37 -8.82
N SER A 100 2.07 5.05 -9.01
CA SER A 100 2.04 4.43 -10.34
C SER A 100 0.66 4.47 -10.99
N HIS A 101 -0.41 4.40 -10.18
CA HIS A 101 -1.79 4.48 -10.68
C HIS A 101 -2.10 5.84 -11.32
N MET A 102 -1.42 6.91 -10.92
CA MET A 102 -1.58 8.25 -11.52
C MET A 102 -1.21 8.29 -13.02
N GLU A 103 -0.38 7.36 -13.50
CA GLU A 103 0.04 7.20 -14.91
C GLU A 103 -0.48 5.91 -15.54
N GLU A 104 -1.48 5.27 -14.95
CA GLU A 104 -2.03 3.97 -15.40
C GLU A 104 -0.99 2.84 -15.47
N SER A 105 0.17 3.01 -14.81
CA SER A 105 1.27 2.04 -14.78
C SER A 105 1.21 1.08 -13.57
N HIS A 106 0.01 0.86 -13.03
CA HIS A 106 -0.18 -0.04 -11.88
C HIS A 106 0.18 -1.52 -12.14
N PRO A 107 0.01 -2.11 -13.35
CA PRO A 107 0.48 -3.48 -13.58
C PRO A 107 2.00 -3.62 -13.43
N GLU A 108 2.79 -2.66 -13.96
CA GLU A 108 4.23 -2.62 -13.79
C GLU A 108 4.63 -2.49 -12.32
N ALA A 109 3.92 -1.65 -11.56
CA ALA A 109 4.17 -1.47 -10.14
C ALA A 109 3.90 -2.74 -9.32
N ILE A 110 2.84 -3.48 -9.67
CA ILE A 110 2.54 -4.77 -9.05
C ILE A 110 3.65 -5.77 -9.36
N ARG A 111 4.04 -5.93 -10.63
CA ARG A 111 5.14 -6.83 -11.02
C ARG A 111 6.43 -6.48 -10.30
N TRP A 112 6.78 -5.19 -10.22
CA TRP A 112 7.94 -4.76 -9.46
C TRP A 112 7.85 -5.19 -7.98
N CYS A 113 6.70 -5.08 -7.33
CA CYS A 113 6.53 -5.56 -5.96
C CYS A 113 6.70 -7.08 -5.87
N LEU A 114 6.09 -7.84 -6.78
CA LEU A 114 6.20 -9.31 -6.84
C LEU A 114 7.64 -9.77 -7.04
N ASP A 115 8.40 -9.11 -7.92
CA ASP A 115 9.81 -9.40 -8.22
C ASP A 115 10.74 -9.22 -7.00
N THR A 116 10.36 -8.39 -6.04
CA THR A 116 11.12 -8.28 -4.78
C THR A 116 11.05 -9.55 -3.92
N GLY A 117 10.02 -10.36 -4.09
CA GLY A 117 9.71 -11.51 -3.22
C GLY A 117 9.29 -11.13 -1.79
N ASP A 118 9.19 -9.85 -1.47
CA ASP A 118 8.84 -9.36 -0.13
C ASP A 118 7.32 -9.34 0.08
N GLU A 119 6.81 -10.31 0.82
CA GLU A 119 5.37 -10.46 1.09
C GLU A 119 4.74 -9.25 1.77
N VAL A 120 5.51 -8.53 2.58
CA VAL A 120 5.03 -7.35 3.30
C VAL A 120 4.83 -6.18 2.35
N LEU A 121 5.78 -5.99 1.43
CA LEU A 121 5.69 -4.97 0.38
C LEU A 121 4.54 -5.28 -0.59
N VAL A 122 4.45 -6.54 -1.04
CA VAL A 122 3.35 -7.02 -1.91
C VAL A 122 2.01 -6.85 -1.20
N GLY A 123 1.91 -7.21 0.08
CA GLY A 123 0.69 -7.02 0.87
C GLY A 123 0.23 -5.55 0.91
N GLY A 124 1.17 -4.62 1.04
CA GLY A 124 0.87 -3.18 0.96
C GLY A 124 0.38 -2.73 -0.42
N ALA A 125 0.98 -3.22 -1.49
CA ALA A 125 0.53 -2.94 -2.85
C ALA A 125 -0.89 -3.49 -3.10
N LEU A 126 -1.17 -4.71 -2.68
CA LEU A 126 -2.49 -5.33 -2.81
C LEU A 126 -3.55 -4.66 -1.92
N GLN A 127 -3.15 -4.10 -0.77
CA GLN A 127 -4.02 -3.21 0.01
C GLN A 127 -4.44 -1.99 -0.81
N ALA A 128 -3.52 -1.34 -1.50
CA ALA A 128 -3.87 -0.20 -2.35
C ALA A 128 -4.74 -0.61 -3.54
N VAL A 129 -4.51 -1.79 -4.17
CA VAL A 129 -5.39 -2.35 -5.21
C VAL A 129 -6.82 -2.46 -4.69
N ALA A 130 -7.01 -3.05 -3.50
CA ALA A 130 -8.31 -3.22 -2.88
C ALA A 130 -8.97 -1.87 -2.53
N MET A 131 -8.22 -0.94 -1.92
CA MET A 131 -8.73 0.37 -1.48
C MET A 131 -9.07 1.30 -2.65
N LEU A 132 -8.35 1.21 -3.75
CA LEU A 132 -8.61 1.95 -4.99
C LEU A 132 -9.59 1.22 -5.92
N ARG A 133 -9.98 -0.03 -5.57
CA ARG A 133 -10.87 -0.89 -6.37
C ARG A 133 -10.36 -1.09 -7.80
N LEU A 134 -9.07 -1.34 -7.95
CA LEU A 134 -8.46 -1.49 -9.26
C LEU A 134 -8.84 -2.84 -9.87
N ALA A 135 -9.35 -2.80 -11.10
CA ALA A 135 -9.41 -3.97 -11.95
C ALA A 135 -8.02 -4.26 -12.51
N LEU A 136 -7.59 -5.51 -12.41
CA LEU A 136 -6.34 -5.97 -12.99
C LEU A 136 -6.62 -6.73 -14.30
N ASP A 137 -5.67 -6.66 -15.24
CA ASP A 137 -5.70 -7.52 -16.41
C ASP A 137 -5.46 -9.01 -16.01
N GLU A 138 -5.73 -9.92 -16.93
CA GLU A 138 -5.66 -11.36 -16.68
C GLU A 138 -4.23 -11.81 -16.33
N GLU A 139 -3.22 -11.25 -17.00
CA GLU A 139 -1.80 -11.58 -16.76
C GLU A 139 -1.40 -11.14 -15.34
N THR A 140 -1.62 -9.88 -14.99
CA THR A 140 -1.30 -9.34 -13.65
C THR A 140 -2.08 -10.06 -12.55
N THR A 141 -3.34 -10.39 -12.80
CA THR A 141 -4.17 -11.19 -11.86
C THR A 141 -3.56 -12.56 -11.62
N THR A 142 -3.11 -13.23 -12.69
CA THR A 142 -2.49 -14.55 -12.59
C THR A 142 -1.19 -14.48 -11.79
N ASP A 143 -0.32 -13.51 -12.09
CA ASP A 143 0.94 -13.30 -11.36
C ASP A 143 0.71 -13.08 -9.86
N VAL A 144 -0.29 -12.27 -9.51
CA VAL A 144 -0.67 -12.03 -8.11
C VAL A 144 -1.16 -13.31 -7.44
N LEU A 145 -2.06 -14.06 -8.08
CA LEU A 145 -2.61 -15.28 -7.50
C LEU A 145 -1.55 -16.36 -7.36
N ASP A 146 -0.66 -16.52 -8.33
CA ASP A 146 0.45 -17.47 -8.25
C ASP A 146 1.41 -17.11 -7.10
N PHE A 147 1.71 -15.83 -6.92
CA PHE A 147 2.51 -15.36 -5.79
C PHE A 147 1.84 -15.70 -4.46
N VAL A 148 0.54 -15.47 -4.32
CA VAL A 148 -0.21 -15.69 -3.07
C VAL A 148 -0.35 -17.18 -2.78
N GLU A 149 -0.74 -17.98 -3.77
CA GLU A 149 -0.99 -19.42 -3.60
C GLU A 149 0.29 -20.25 -3.41
N ALA A 150 1.46 -19.69 -3.73
CA ALA A 150 2.75 -20.28 -3.35
C ALA A 150 3.03 -20.20 -1.84
N ARG A 151 2.17 -19.56 -1.04
CA ARG A 151 2.28 -19.39 0.41
C ARG A 151 1.21 -20.18 1.13
N SER A 152 1.37 -20.29 2.46
CA SER A 152 0.38 -20.98 3.28
C SER A 152 -0.96 -20.22 3.31
N PRO A 153 -2.12 -20.90 3.18
CA PRO A 153 -3.42 -20.26 3.36
C PRO A 153 -3.66 -19.64 4.75
N GLN A 154 -2.77 -19.88 5.70
CA GLN A 154 -2.75 -19.27 7.03
C GLN A 154 -2.10 -17.87 7.02
N ASP A 155 -1.35 -17.52 5.96
CA ASP A 155 -0.58 -16.28 5.89
C ASP A 155 -1.49 -15.08 5.62
N GLY A 156 -1.08 -13.92 6.16
CA GLY A 156 -1.82 -12.67 6.03
C GLY A 156 -1.94 -12.16 4.60
N ILE A 157 -1.07 -12.64 3.71
CA ILE A 157 -1.03 -12.20 2.31
C ILE A 157 -2.32 -12.53 1.53
N TYR A 158 -3.12 -13.48 1.96
CA TYR A 158 -4.38 -13.86 1.31
C TYR A 158 -5.49 -12.81 1.48
N PHE A 159 -5.42 -11.96 2.50
CA PHE A 159 -6.54 -11.08 2.86
C PHE A 159 -6.83 -10.02 1.79
N TRP A 160 -5.82 -9.22 1.40
CA TRP A 160 -6.05 -8.13 0.45
C TRP A 160 -6.41 -8.58 -0.97
N PRO A 161 -5.81 -9.66 -1.53
CA PRO A 161 -6.28 -10.25 -2.78
C PRO A 161 -7.74 -10.71 -2.71
N ALA A 162 -8.15 -11.34 -1.59
CA ALA A 162 -9.54 -11.76 -1.40
C ALA A 162 -10.52 -10.57 -1.41
N VAL A 163 -10.10 -9.41 -0.85
CA VAL A 163 -10.90 -8.17 -0.90
C VAL A 163 -10.89 -7.55 -2.30
N ALA A 164 -9.71 -7.45 -2.95
CA ALA A 164 -9.56 -6.80 -4.24
C ALA A 164 -10.29 -7.55 -5.37
N ALA A 165 -10.37 -8.86 -5.25
CA ALA A 165 -10.98 -9.76 -6.25
C ALA A 165 -12.46 -9.50 -6.48
N ALA A 166 -13.13 -8.67 -5.66
CA ALA A 166 -14.50 -8.20 -5.94
C ALA A 166 -14.63 -7.46 -7.29
N GLY A 167 -13.54 -6.88 -7.79
CA GLY A 167 -13.49 -6.20 -9.09
C GLY A 167 -12.76 -6.98 -10.18
N TRP A 168 -12.30 -8.20 -9.88
CA TRP A 168 -11.60 -9.04 -10.84
C TRP A 168 -12.54 -10.06 -11.48
N SER A 169 -12.16 -10.60 -12.63
CA SER A 169 -12.99 -11.55 -13.36
C SER A 169 -12.18 -12.78 -13.81
N GLY A 170 -12.90 -13.82 -14.21
CA GLY A 170 -12.29 -15.02 -14.75
C GLY A 170 -12.39 -16.26 -13.83
N GLN A 171 -12.20 -17.43 -14.44
CA GLN A 171 -12.34 -18.71 -13.73
C GLN A 171 -11.28 -18.89 -12.64
N ARG A 172 -10.07 -18.39 -12.86
CA ARG A 172 -8.96 -18.44 -11.91
C ARG A 172 -9.31 -17.69 -10.62
N VAL A 173 -9.88 -16.49 -10.75
CA VAL A 173 -10.32 -15.66 -9.62
C VAL A 173 -11.42 -16.35 -8.83
N HIS A 174 -12.42 -16.92 -9.54
CA HIS A 174 -13.51 -17.64 -8.88
C HIS A 174 -12.99 -18.86 -8.10
N ALA A 175 -12.05 -19.61 -8.67
CA ALA A 175 -11.43 -20.76 -8.00
C ALA A 175 -10.67 -20.33 -6.73
N PHE A 176 -9.87 -19.28 -6.81
CA PHE A 176 -9.14 -18.69 -5.66
C PHE A 176 -10.13 -18.29 -4.54
N LEU A 177 -11.15 -17.51 -4.86
CA LEU A 177 -12.14 -17.07 -3.87
C LEU A 177 -12.89 -18.26 -3.23
N THR A 178 -13.25 -19.25 -4.03
CA THR A 178 -13.92 -20.47 -3.51
C THR A 178 -13.01 -21.24 -2.54
N SER A 179 -11.73 -21.33 -2.83
CA SER A 179 -10.76 -21.94 -1.91
C SER A 179 -10.61 -21.13 -0.62
N CYS A 180 -10.60 -19.80 -0.71
CA CYS A 180 -10.52 -18.91 0.45
C CYS A 180 -11.74 -19.04 1.38
N VAL A 181 -12.96 -19.22 0.83
CA VAL A 181 -14.19 -19.42 1.64
C VAL A 181 -14.09 -20.67 2.53
N SER A 182 -13.43 -21.72 2.04
CA SER A 182 -13.20 -22.96 2.79
C SER A 182 -11.87 -22.96 3.56
N GLY A 183 -11.13 -21.85 3.51
CA GLY A 183 -9.80 -21.72 4.09
C GLY A 183 -9.80 -21.58 5.61
N PRO A 184 -8.61 -21.62 6.23
CA PRO A 184 -8.47 -21.68 7.68
C PRO A 184 -8.67 -20.31 8.36
N ARG A 185 -8.68 -19.21 7.63
CA ARG A 185 -8.78 -17.83 8.16
C ARG A 185 -10.17 -17.28 7.94
N SER A 186 -10.88 -16.98 9.05
CA SER A 186 -12.25 -16.45 9.00
C SER A 186 -12.36 -15.08 8.34
N ASP A 187 -11.37 -14.19 8.54
CA ASP A 187 -11.33 -12.87 7.92
C ASP A 187 -11.16 -12.94 6.39
N VAL A 188 -10.34 -13.89 5.90
CA VAL A 188 -10.18 -14.14 4.47
C VAL A 188 -11.43 -14.77 3.87
N ALA A 189 -12.06 -15.73 4.58
CA ALA A 189 -13.30 -16.37 4.13
C ALA A 189 -14.46 -15.37 4.02
N GLU A 190 -14.57 -14.43 4.97
CA GLU A 190 -15.56 -13.35 4.93
C GLU A 190 -15.32 -12.40 3.73
N ALA A 191 -14.06 -11.99 3.53
CA ALA A 191 -13.66 -11.16 2.39
C ALA A 191 -13.98 -11.86 1.06
N ALA A 192 -13.61 -13.13 0.92
CA ALA A 192 -13.87 -13.93 -0.29
C ALA A 192 -15.38 -14.12 -0.56
N THR A 193 -16.18 -14.34 0.48
CA THR A 193 -17.64 -14.43 0.36
C THR A 193 -18.24 -13.12 -0.15
N SER A 194 -17.77 -11.98 0.39
CA SER A 194 -18.21 -10.65 -0.08
C SER A 194 -17.82 -10.42 -1.54
N SER A 195 -16.60 -10.80 -1.91
CA SER A 195 -16.08 -10.63 -3.28
C SER A 195 -16.80 -11.53 -4.30
N LEU A 196 -17.15 -12.75 -3.95
CA LEU A 196 -18.00 -13.62 -4.80
C LEU A 196 -19.39 -13.03 -5.06
N ALA A 197 -19.89 -12.22 -4.12
CA ALA A 197 -21.14 -11.46 -4.29
C ALA A 197 -20.94 -10.11 -5.03
N GLY A 198 -19.72 -9.81 -5.54
CA GLY A 198 -19.39 -8.56 -6.21
C GLY A 198 -19.36 -7.36 -5.27
N SER A 199 -19.18 -7.58 -3.97
CA SER A 199 -19.22 -6.53 -2.94
C SER A 199 -17.85 -6.31 -2.31
N TYR A 200 -17.40 -5.05 -2.35
CA TYR A 200 -16.23 -4.62 -1.56
C TYR A 200 -16.64 -4.42 -0.09
N GLY A 201 -16.05 -5.20 0.80
CA GLY A 201 -16.18 -4.98 2.22
C GLY A 201 -15.62 -3.62 2.66
N THR A 202 -16.19 -3.05 3.73
CA THR A 202 -15.71 -1.78 4.29
C THR A 202 -14.58 -2.08 5.28
N TYR A 203 -13.34 -2.09 4.81
CA TYR A 203 -12.17 -2.29 5.65
C TYR A 203 -11.51 -0.95 5.93
N ARG A 204 -11.13 -0.72 7.19
CA ARG A 204 -10.35 0.46 7.59
C ARG A 204 -8.89 0.02 7.74
N PRO A 205 -7.94 0.62 7.00
CA PRO A 205 -6.53 0.42 7.28
C PRO A 205 -6.21 0.94 8.69
N PHE A 206 -5.32 0.27 9.38
CA PHE A 206 -4.87 0.59 10.74
C PHE A 206 -4.16 1.95 10.82
#